data_eab10f345ba6d302cf407a108f20d587
#
_entry.id   eab10f345ba6d302cf407a108f20d587
#
_cell.length_a   1.000
_cell.length_b   1.000
_cell.length_c   1.000
_cell.angle_alpha   90.00
_cell.angle_beta   90.00
_cell.angle_gamma   90.00
#
_symmetry.space_group_name_H-M   'P 1'
#
loop_
_entity.id
_entity.type
_entity.pdbx_description
1 polymer ?
#
loop_
_entity_poly.entity_id
_entity_poly.type
_entity_poly.pdbx_seq_one_letter_code
_entity_poly.pdbx_strand_id
1 'polypeptide(L)'
;AAPMLSALDRPLEIEPWLEEIRNPVWHGTPEEKAAEAWRAEKNKVSSDRWNGIDGGESVISFVDRINVGASLFLEERGIVRANTDLPVWQTSPSYNDDASILLVAHAGTNSVTICHLLGMPPTPWEWERLVIGHASVSIVETLQLGDGITFGLTQLSGLEHLPVASRTY
;
A
#
# COMPACT_ATOMS: atom_id res chain seq x y z
N ALA A 1 13.30 8.71 1.71
CA ALA A 1 14.11 7.52 2.09
C ALA A 1 15.53 7.87 2.57
N ALA A 2 16.28 8.80 1.93
CA ALA A 2 17.70 9.01 2.24
C ALA A 2 18.05 9.21 3.73
N PRO A 3 17.35 10.04 4.55
CA PRO A 3 17.64 10.15 5.97
C PRO A 3 17.44 8.85 6.75
N MET A 4 16.45 8.04 6.37
CA MET A 4 16.15 6.75 7.01
C MET A 4 17.24 5.72 6.70
N LEU A 5 17.72 5.66 5.46
CA LEU A 5 18.82 4.78 5.06
C LEU A 5 20.09 5.07 5.85
N SER A 6 20.43 6.37 6.01
CA SER A 6 21.59 6.78 6.81
C SER A 6 21.45 6.42 8.30
N ALA A 7 20.23 6.50 8.84
CA ALA A 7 19.98 6.18 10.24
C ALA A 7 19.94 4.67 10.53
N LEU A 8 19.47 3.87 9.56
CA LEU A 8 19.30 2.42 9.73
C LEU A 8 20.49 1.61 9.25
N ASP A 9 21.44 2.22 8.54
CA ASP A 9 22.58 1.55 7.89
C ASP A 9 22.13 0.30 7.08
N ARG A 10 21.13 0.50 6.23
CA ARG A 10 20.55 -0.55 5.40
C ARG A 10 20.62 -0.21 3.92
N PRO A 11 20.80 -1.20 3.03
CA PRO A 11 20.75 -0.98 1.59
C PRO A 11 19.35 -0.51 1.15
N LEU A 12 19.32 0.31 0.09
CA LEU A 12 18.09 0.69 -0.59
C LEU A 12 17.78 -0.32 -1.68
N GLU A 13 16.58 -0.88 -1.64
CA GLU A 13 15.95 -1.58 -2.75
C GLU A 13 14.87 -0.68 -3.35
N ILE A 14 14.79 -0.63 -4.67
CA ILE A 14 13.78 0.16 -5.38
C ILE A 14 12.80 -0.81 -6.01
N GLU A 15 11.56 -0.74 -5.54
CA GLU A 15 10.48 -1.60 -5.97
C GLU A 15 9.49 -0.82 -6.84
N PRO A 16 9.45 -1.03 -8.16
CA PRO A 16 8.55 -0.27 -9.05
C PRO A 16 7.07 -0.44 -8.74
N TRP A 17 6.69 -1.56 -8.13
CA TRP A 17 5.31 -1.82 -7.72
C TRP A 17 4.84 -0.91 -6.58
N LEU A 18 5.75 -0.30 -5.81
CA LEU A 18 5.45 0.66 -4.75
C LEU A 18 5.12 2.09 -5.26
N GLU A 19 5.17 2.31 -6.56
CA GLU A 19 4.77 3.60 -7.13
C GLU A 19 3.30 3.89 -6.86
N GLU A 20 2.97 5.16 -6.53
CA GLU A 20 1.58 5.59 -6.32
C GLU A 20 0.76 5.50 -7.62
N ILE A 21 -0.56 5.54 -7.52
CA ILE A 21 -1.44 5.60 -8.68
C ILE A 21 -1.03 6.76 -9.59
N ARG A 22 -0.87 6.46 -10.87
CA ARG A 22 -0.43 7.44 -11.87
C ARG A 22 -1.59 8.31 -12.29
N ASN A 23 -1.68 9.47 -11.68
CA ASN A 23 -2.65 10.48 -12.10
C ASN A 23 -2.29 11.05 -13.48
N PRO A 24 -3.26 11.67 -14.20
CA PRO A 24 -2.98 12.40 -15.41
C PRO A 24 -1.89 13.46 -15.20
N VAL A 25 -1.12 13.74 -16.26
CA VAL A 25 -0.08 14.78 -16.20
C VAL A 25 -0.74 16.16 -16.17
N TRP A 26 -0.71 16.81 -15.00
CA TRP A 26 -1.30 18.13 -14.80
C TRP A 26 -0.36 19.29 -15.13
N HIS A 27 0.89 19.01 -15.53
CA HIS A 27 1.85 20.07 -15.87
C HIS A 27 1.33 20.93 -17.03
N GLY A 28 1.24 22.26 -16.79
CA GLY A 28 0.68 23.20 -17.74
C GLY A 28 -0.87 23.23 -17.82
N THR A 29 -1.54 22.45 -17.00
CA THR A 29 -3.00 22.47 -16.91
C THR A 29 -3.43 23.51 -15.86
N PRO A 30 -4.46 24.34 -16.11
CA PRO A 30 -5.01 25.23 -15.11
C PRO A 30 -5.50 24.46 -13.87
N GLU A 31 -5.28 25.02 -12.68
CA GLU A 31 -5.63 24.39 -11.38
C GLU A 31 -7.13 24.05 -11.31
N GLU A 32 -7.99 24.91 -11.88
CA GLU A 32 -9.44 24.66 -11.92
C GLU A 32 -9.81 23.37 -12.63
N LYS A 33 -9.11 23.01 -13.73
CA LYS A 33 -9.36 21.76 -14.46
C LYS A 33 -8.95 20.54 -13.67
N ALA A 34 -7.82 20.60 -12.97
CA ALA A 34 -7.39 19.54 -12.09
C ALA A 34 -8.40 19.35 -10.94
N ALA A 35 -8.82 20.45 -10.30
CA ALA A 35 -9.83 20.43 -9.24
C ALA A 35 -11.19 19.91 -9.73
N GLU A 36 -11.58 20.21 -10.97
CA GLU A 36 -12.81 19.70 -11.60
C GLU A 36 -12.74 18.19 -11.80
N ALA A 37 -11.61 17.65 -12.32
CA ALA A 37 -11.41 16.23 -12.50
C ALA A 37 -11.48 15.47 -11.17
N TRP A 38 -10.86 15.99 -10.10
CA TRP A 38 -10.96 15.42 -8.76
C TRP A 38 -12.38 15.44 -8.19
N ARG A 39 -13.13 16.53 -8.42
CA ARG A 39 -14.54 16.60 -8.01
C ARG A 39 -15.40 15.62 -8.79
N ALA A 40 -15.16 15.48 -10.10
CA ALA A 40 -15.86 14.52 -10.94
C ALA A 40 -15.59 13.08 -10.45
N GLU A 41 -14.33 12.75 -10.13
CA GLU A 41 -13.98 11.44 -9.59
C GLU A 41 -14.72 11.12 -8.28
N LYS A 42 -14.77 12.06 -7.35
CA LYS A 42 -15.49 11.90 -6.08
C LYS A 42 -17.00 11.70 -6.24
N ASN A 43 -17.57 12.24 -7.31
CA ASN A 43 -19.00 12.17 -7.60
C ASN A 43 -19.40 10.99 -8.48
N LYS A 44 -18.45 10.16 -8.93
CA LYS A 44 -18.74 8.95 -9.69
C LYS A 44 -19.59 7.97 -8.88
N VAL A 45 -20.41 7.21 -9.55
CA VAL A 45 -21.06 6.02 -8.98
C VAL A 45 -19.94 5.09 -8.48
N SER A 46 -20.16 4.44 -7.36
CA SER A 46 -19.12 3.64 -6.70
C SER A 46 -18.46 2.59 -7.60
N SER A 47 -19.24 1.94 -8.49
CA SER A 47 -18.70 0.99 -9.47
C SER A 47 -17.78 1.63 -10.51
N ASP A 48 -18.01 2.89 -10.87
CA ASP A 48 -17.27 3.57 -11.93
C ASP A 48 -15.94 4.13 -11.41
N ARG A 49 -15.76 4.22 -10.09
CA ARG A 49 -14.51 4.66 -9.46
C ARG A 49 -13.34 3.71 -9.76
N TRP A 50 -13.61 2.47 -10.16
CA TRP A 50 -12.56 1.55 -10.65
C TRP A 50 -11.81 2.08 -11.88
N ASN A 51 -12.43 2.94 -12.66
CA ASN A 51 -11.83 3.51 -13.86
C ASN A 51 -10.76 4.58 -13.54
N GLY A 52 -10.76 5.15 -12.33
CA GLY A 52 -9.86 6.25 -11.97
C GLY A 52 -10.15 7.54 -12.74
N ILE A 53 -9.23 8.49 -12.69
CA ILE A 53 -9.33 9.77 -13.42
C ILE A 53 -8.94 9.55 -14.88
N ASP A 54 -9.73 10.08 -15.82
CA ASP A 54 -9.49 9.96 -17.26
C ASP A 54 -8.10 10.45 -17.65
N GLY A 55 -7.37 9.62 -18.38
CA GLY A 55 -5.98 9.88 -18.78
C GLY A 55 -4.92 9.47 -17.74
N GLY A 56 -5.32 8.95 -16.59
CA GLY A 56 -4.45 8.36 -15.59
C GLY A 56 -4.50 6.82 -15.57
N GLU A 57 -3.86 6.23 -14.58
CA GLU A 57 -3.96 4.80 -14.28
C GLU A 57 -5.34 4.50 -13.70
N SER A 58 -5.99 3.42 -14.16
CA SER A 58 -7.22 2.97 -13.53
C SER A 58 -6.94 2.40 -12.13
N VAL A 59 -7.90 2.55 -11.21
CA VAL A 59 -7.74 2.02 -9.85
C VAL A 59 -7.60 0.50 -9.88
N ILE A 60 -8.31 -0.19 -10.78
CA ILE A 60 -8.18 -1.65 -10.92
C ILE A 60 -6.76 -2.04 -11.34
N SER A 61 -6.16 -1.36 -12.32
CA SER A 61 -4.78 -1.64 -12.75
C SER A 61 -3.77 -1.33 -11.66
N PHE A 62 -3.99 -0.26 -10.90
CA PHE A 62 -3.18 0.10 -9.74
C PHE A 62 -3.22 -1.00 -8.67
N VAL A 63 -4.41 -1.45 -8.27
CA VAL A 63 -4.62 -2.52 -7.29
C VAL A 63 -3.97 -3.82 -7.76
N ASP A 64 -4.16 -4.20 -9.02
CA ASP A 64 -3.57 -5.41 -9.59
C ASP A 64 -2.04 -5.36 -9.57
N ARG A 65 -1.46 -4.21 -9.94
CA ARG A 65 0.00 -4.01 -9.91
C ARG A 65 0.57 -4.15 -8.50
N ILE A 66 -0.08 -3.56 -7.51
CA ILE A 66 0.32 -3.68 -6.10
C ILE A 66 0.20 -5.12 -5.62
N ASN A 67 -0.92 -5.79 -5.87
CA ASN A 67 -1.16 -7.16 -5.42
C ASN A 67 -0.16 -8.14 -6.03
N VAL A 68 0.11 -8.03 -7.33
CA VAL A 68 1.12 -8.86 -8.01
C VAL A 68 2.52 -8.57 -7.46
N GLY A 69 2.89 -7.29 -7.35
CA GLY A 69 4.21 -6.89 -6.85
C GLY A 69 4.43 -7.33 -5.41
N ALA A 70 3.46 -7.12 -4.53
CA ALA A 70 3.54 -7.56 -3.14
C ALA A 70 3.65 -9.09 -3.02
N SER A 71 2.88 -9.84 -3.84
CA SER A 71 2.96 -11.31 -3.85
C SER A 71 4.35 -11.80 -4.26
N LEU A 72 4.92 -11.26 -5.34
CA LEU A 72 6.27 -11.61 -5.80
C LEU A 72 7.34 -11.24 -4.76
N PHE A 73 7.22 -10.06 -4.19
CA PHE A 73 8.11 -9.57 -3.13
C PHE A 73 8.12 -10.49 -1.90
N LEU A 74 6.96 -11.02 -1.52
CA LEU A 74 6.82 -11.99 -0.43
C LEU A 74 7.37 -13.37 -0.83
N GLU A 75 7.09 -13.83 -2.06
CA GLU A 75 7.57 -15.12 -2.57
C GLU A 75 9.10 -15.19 -2.56
N GLU A 76 9.80 -14.14 -2.97
CA GLU A 76 11.25 -14.02 -2.88
C GLU A 76 11.79 -14.16 -1.45
N ARG A 77 10.95 -13.85 -0.46
CA ARG A 77 11.23 -13.94 0.98
C ARG A 77 10.67 -15.20 1.64
N GLY A 78 10.21 -16.14 0.82
CA GLY A 78 9.73 -17.44 1.27
C GLY A 78 8.32 -17.43 1.84
N ILE A 79 7.49 -16.45 1.49
CA ILE A 79 6.09 -16.35 1.93
C ILE A 79 5.18 -16.44 0.70
N VAL A 80 4.36 -17.48 0.61
CA VAL A 80 3.50 -17.74 -0.55
C VAL A 80 2.04 -17.86 -0.09
N ARG A 81 1.11 -17.29 -0.85
CA ARG A 81 -0.32 -17.42 -0.57
C ARG A 81 -0.72 -18.89 -0.58
N ALA A 82 -1.38 -19.36 0.47
CA ALA A 82 -1.92 -20.72 0.52
C ALA A 82 -3.08 -20.89 -0.46
N ASN A 83 -3.25 -22.09 -0.98
CA ASN A 83 -4.37 -22.41 -1.88
C ASN A 83 -5.66 -22.65 -1.06
N THR A 84 -6.19 -21.57 -0.50
CA THR A 84 -7.42 -21.54 0.32
C THR A 84 -8.11 -20.18 0.16
N ASP A 85 -9.39 -20.12 0.48
CA ASP A 85 -10.17 -18.87 0.52
C ASP A 85 -9.83 -17.98 1.73
N LEU A 86 -9.09 -18.52 2.70
CA LEU A 86 -8.66 -17.78 3.90
C LEU A 86 -7.39 -16.97 3.63
N PRO A 87 -7.14 -15.85 4.35
CA PRO A 87 -5.90 -15.08 4.27
C PRO A 87 -4.74 -15.78 5.00
N VAL A 88 -4.40 -16.97 4.53
CA VAL A 88 -3.30 -17.79 5.05
C VAL A 88 -2.17 -17.82 4.05
N TRP A 89 -0.95 -17.79 4.57
CA TRP A 89 0.29 -17.83 3.82
C TRP A 89 1.13 -19.02 4.31
N GLN A 90 1.83 -19.65 3.40
CA GLN A 90 2.78 -20.73 3.69
C GLN A 90 4.19 -20.17 3.68
N THR A 91 5.05 -20.72 4.52
CA THR A 91 6.45 -20.33 4.57
C THR A 91 7.32 -21.45 4.00
N SER A 92 8.39 -21.06 3.30
CA SER A 92 9.43 -21.95 2.80
C SER A 92 10.65 -21.92 3.72
N PRO A 93 11.64 -22.80 3.52
CA PRO A 93 12.89 -22.79 4.29
C PRO A 93 13.71 -21.48 4.19
N SER A 94 13.42 -20.62 3.21
CA SER A 94 14.06 -19.30 3.07
C SER A 94 13.39 -18.20 3.90
N TYR A 95 12.24 -18.47 4.50
CA TYR A 95 11.55 -17.54 5.38
C TYR A 95 12.39 -17.25 6.62
N ASN A 96 12.50 -15.98 6.97
CA ASN A 96 13.18 -15.54 8.18
C ASN A 96 12.17 -14.81 9.08
N ASP A 97 11.79 -15.43 10.19
CA ASP A 97 10.83 -14.93 11.15
C ASP A 97 11.31 -13.67 11.89
N ASP A 98 12.64 -13.51 12.03
CA ASP A 98 13.25 -12.33 12.65
C ASP A 98 13.44 -11.15 11.68
N ALA A 99 13.05 -11.30 10.42
CA ALA A 99 13.22 -10.25 9.43
C ALA A 99 12.25 -9.07 9.67
N SER A 100 12.80 -7.87 9.60
CA SER A 100 12.01 -6.63 9.60
C SER A 100 12.20 -5.90 8.28
N ILE A 101 11.12 -5.53 7.62
CA ILE A 101 11.10 -4.86 6.33
C ILE A 101 10.47 -3.48 6.51
N LEU A 102 11.14 -2.45 6.01
CA LEU A 102 10.60 -1.09 5.97
C LEU A 102 10.23 -0.73 4.53
N LEU A 103 8.95 -0.61 4.24
CA LEU A 103 8.43 -0.09 2.97
C LEU A 103 8.17 1.41 3.09
N VAL A 104 8.70 2.18 2.17
CA VAL A 104 8.49 3.64 2.09
C VAL A 104 7.78 3.94 0.78
N ALA A 105 6.51 4.26 0.87
CA ALA A 105 5.65 4.50 -0.28
C ALA A 105 4.62 5.62 0.02
N HIS A 106 3.52 5.62 -0.68
CA HIS A 106 2.46 6.62 -0.60
C HIS A 106 1.20 6.04 0.06
N ALA A 107 0.24 6.91 0.38
CA ALA A 107 -0.97 6.50 1.11
C ALA A 107 -1.80 5.45 0.36
N GLY A 108 -2.04 5.64 -0.94
CA GLY A 108 -2.79 4.68 -1.75
C GLY A 108 -2.08 3.33 -1.85
N THR A 109 -0.79 3.35 -2.18
CA THR A 109 0.04 2.13 -2.26
C THR A 109 0.06 1.37 -0.94
N ASN A 110 0.30 2.07 0.18
CA ASN A 110 0.35 1.44 1.51
C ASN A 110 -1.01 0.85 1.90
N SER A 111 -2.12 1.56 1.59
CA SER A 111 -3.47 1.08 1.88
C SER A 111 -3.79 -0.20 1.14
N VAL A 112 -3.49 -0.26 -0.17
CA VAL A 112 -3.70 -1.47 -0.99
C VAL A 112 -2.80 -2.61 -0.53
N THR A 113 -1.53 -2.33 -0.21
CA THR A 113 -0.60 -3.35 0.30
C THR A 113 -1.10 -3.95 1.62
N ILE A 114 -1.54 -3.13 2.56
CA ILE A 114 -2.10 -3.61 3.84
C ILE A 114 -3.34 -4.47 3.58
N CYS A 115 -4.26 -4.03 2.71
CA CYS A 115 -5.44 -4.82 2.37
C CYS A 115 -5.06 -6.17 1.75
N HIS A 116 -4.06 -6.21 0.86
CA HIS A 116 -3.56 -7.45 0.26
C HIS A 116 -3.03 -8.41 1.32
N LEU A 117 -2.20 -7.94 2.25
CA LEU A 117 -1.62 -8.75 3.33
C LEU A 117 -2.72 -9.32 4.25
N LEU A 118 -3.71 -8.51 4.59
CA LEU A 118 -4.84 -8.91 5.44
C LEU A 118 -5.91 -9.75 4.71
N GLY A 119 -5.77 -9.97 3.39
CA GLY A 119 -6.76 -10.70 2.58
C GLY A 119 -8.09 -9.97 2.44
N MET A 120 -8.11 -8.66 2.58
CA MET A 120 -9.31 -7.85 2.42
C MET A 120 -9.63 -7.66 0.93
N PRO A 121 -10.90 -7.89 0.51
CA PRO A 121 -11.30 -7.58 -0.86
C PRO A 121 -11.05 -6.11 -1.20
N PRO A 122 -10.42 -5.80 -2.34
CA PRO A 122 -10.10 -4.44 -2.72
C PRO A 122 -11.36 -3.62 -3.02
N THR A 123 -11.28 -2.31 -2.77
CA THR A 123 -12.30 -1.32 -3.16
C THR A 123 -11.63 -0.16 -3.89
N PRO A 124 -12.34 0.58 -4.76
CA PRO A 124 -11.75 1.68 -5.49
C PRO A 124 -11.55 2.96 -4.65
N TRP A 125 -11.58 2.83 -3.33
CA TRP A 125 -11.34 3.91 -2.34
C TRP A 125 -10.55 3.40 -1.13
N GLU A 126 -9.54 2.54 -1.32
CA GLU A 126 -8.75 1.97 -0.22
C GLU A 126 -8.13 3.04 0.68
N TRP A 127 -7.62 4.11 0.09
CA TRP A 127 -7.03 5.25 0.82
C TRP A 127 -8.05 6.12 1.55
N GLU A 128 -9.34 5.96 1.29
CA GLU A 128 -10.42 6.54 2.08
C GLU A 128 -10.89 5.59 3.19
N ARG A 129 -10.69 4.28 3.00
CA ARG A 129 -11.01 3.23 3.97
C ARG A 129 -9.90 3.04 5.01
N LEU A 130 -8.65 3.04 4.57
CA LEU A 130 -7.46 3.03 5.40
C LEU A 130 -6.71 4.35 5.25
N VAL A 131 -7.06 5.32 6.08
CA VAL A 131 -6.48 6.67 6.00
C VAL A 131 -5.08 6.67 6.58
N ILE A 132 -4.09 6.98 5.73
CA ILE A 132 -2.67 6.98 6.09
C ILE A 132 -2.14 8.41 5.98
N GLY A 133 -1.78 8.98 7.12
CA GLY A 133 -1.24 10.34 7.22
C GLY A 133 0.19 10.46 6.69
N HIS A 134 0.61 11.68 6.34
CA HIS A 134 1.97 11.95 5.88
C HIS A 134 3.01 11.59 6.94
N ALA A 135 4.06 10.89 6.53
CA ALA A 135 5.14 10.41 7.39
C ALA A 135 4.66 9.55 8.58
N SER A 136 3.46 9.00 8.51
CA SER A 136 2.96 8.07 9.51
C SER A 136 3.63 6.69 9.37
N VAL A 137 3.52 5.89 10.43
CA VAL A 137 4.01 4.51 10.47
C VAL A 137 2.82 3.57 10.65
N SER A 138 2.69 2.59 9.77
CA SER A 138 1.79 1.45 9.95
C SER A 138 2.62 0.19 10.18
N ILE A 139 2.16 -0.70 11.04
CA ILE A 139 2.87 -1.93 11.40
C ILE A 139 1.98 -3.12 11.10
N VAL A 140 2.51 -4.05 10.31
CA VAL A 140 1.90 -5.33 10.01
C VAL A 140 2.87 -6.41 10.45
N GLU A 141 2.38 -7.37 11.23
CA GLU A 141 3.18 -8.45 11.80
C GLU A 141 2.67 -9.80 11.31
N THR A 142 3.56 -10.76 11.13
CA THR A 142 3.19 -12.15 10.90
C THR A 142 2.70 -12.79 12.19
N LEU A 143 1.64 -13.56 12.08
CA LEU A 143 1.04 -14.33 13.17
C LEU A 143 1.05 -15.81 12.80
N GLN A 144 1.65 -16.63 13.64
CA GLN A 144 1.71 -18.08 13.43
C GLN A 144 0.31 -18.70 13.49
N LEU A 145 -0.04 -19.47 12.47
CA LEU A 145 -1.16 -20.39 12.46
C LEU A 145 -0.61 -21.83 12.41
N GLY A 146 -1.45 -22.82 12.71
CA GLY A 146 -0.97 -24.21 12.82
C GLY A 146 -0.20 -24.74 11.61
N ASP A 147 -0.62 -24.40 10.40
CA ASP A 147 -0.07 -24.88 9.11
C ASP A 147 0.50 -23.75 8.25
N GLY A 148 0.60 -22.53 8.79
CA GLY A 148 1.11 -21.38 8.06
C GLY A 148 1.17 -20.13 8.91
N ILE A 149 1.13 -18.99 8.25
CA ILE A 149 1.07 -17.67 8.90
C ILE A 149 -0.08 -16.85 8.32
N THR A 150 -0.51 -15.85 9.05
CA THR A 150 -1.34 -14.75 8.55
C THR A 150 -0.70 -13.41 8.93
N PHE A 151 -1.24 -12.32 8.42
CA PHE A 151 -0.79 -10.98 8.77
C PHE A 151 -1.79 -10.29 9.69
N GLY A 152 -1.29 -9.60 10.71
CA GLY A 152 -2.06 -8.78 11.63
C GLY A 152 -1.62 -7.32 11.56
N LEU A 153 -2.57 -6.40 11.46
CA LEU A 153 -2.31 -4.96 11.51
C LEU A 153 -2.31 -4.54 12.98
N THR A 154 -1.14 -4.22 13.54
CA THR A 154 -0.98 -3.82 14.94
C THR A 154 -0.94 -2.31 15.13
N GLN A 155 -0.64 -1.56 14.06
CA GLN A 155 -0.73 -0.10 14.04
C GLN A 155 -1.13 0.39 12.65
N LEU A 156 -2.05 1.34 12.57
CA LEU A 156 -2.40 2.06 11.35
C LEU A 156 -2.13 3.56 11.53
N SER A 157 -1.34 4.13 10.62
CA SER A 157 -1.14 5.59 10.54
C SER A 157 -0.68 6.24 11.85
N GLY A 158 0.21 5.58 12.62
CA GLY A 158 0.79 6.14 13.85
C GLY A 158 1.61 7.41 13.59
N LEU A 159 1.34 8.46 14.34
CA LEU A 159 1.93 9.79 14.20
C LEU A 159 2.61 10.29 15.49
N GLU A 160 2.78 9.41 16.48
CA GLU A 160 3.25 9.77 17.83
C GLU A 160 4.66 10.35 17.82
N HIS A 161 5.49 9.96 16.85
CA HIS A 161 6.85 10.46 16.65
C HIS A 161 6.90 11.88 16.05
N LEU A 162 5.77 12.41 15.56
CA LEU A 162 5.68 13.75 14.99
C LEU A 162 5.11 14.74 16.00
N PRO A 163 5.66 15.99 16.05
CA PRO A 163 5.02 17.08 16.76
C PRO A 163 3.57 17.29 16.25
N VAL A 164 2.64 17.59 17.14
CA VAL A 164 1.20 17.76 16.80
C VAL A 164 1.00 18.74 15.63
N ALA A 165 1.74 19.84 15.60
CA ALA A 165 1.66 20.84 14.52
C ALA A 165 2.14 20.34 13.14
N SER A 166 2.85 19.21 13.09
CA SER A 166 3.38 18.62 11.86
C SER A 166 2.54 17.43 11.36
N ARG A 167 1.49 17.06 12.08
CA ARG A 167 0.63 15.93 11.70
C ARG A 167 -0.37 16.38 10.63
N THR A 168 -0.33 15.75 9.47
CA THR A 168 -1.22 16.03 8.32
C THR A 168 -1.76 14.72 7.73
N TYR A 169 -2.94 14.82 7.11
CA TYR A 169 -3.65 13.72 6.48
C TYR A 169 -3.90 14.01 4.99
#